data_564ab43ff13ded06b7ada2b7bc5bde2f
#
_entry.id   564ab43ff13ded06b7ada2b7bc5bde2f
#
_cell.length_a   1.000
_cell.length_b   1.000
_cell.length_c   1.000
_cell.angle_alpha   90.00
_cell.angle_beta   90.00
_cell.angle_gamma   90.00
#
_symmetry.space_group_name_H-M   'P 1'
#
loop_
_entity.id
_entity.type
_entity.pdbx_description
1 polymer ?
#
loop_
_entity_poly.entity_id
_entity_poly.type
_entity_poly.pdbx_seq_one_letter_code
_entity_poly.pdbx_strand_id
1 'polypeptide(L)'
;MFTGREKELQYLNDYYEKSGTQILVVYGQKGIGKTTLLEHFVEDKDCLYYEAISCSTRQQRVFMASHLGDMGISMPEYPEFEELFSVIEESKGSKKILVIDEFQNMCKTDNEFFEALYDYINREDKKDMFIILCSSSIGWVENSMVGKLGALSRMLSGFYKIKELKYQDFKAHFPLFSIEDSIGAFSILGGVPGLWQYFNDEFSLRENIESFILQSNEKLFDYGQQYVAEELRETAVYNTLLGALAEGKHKLNDLYRHTGFSRAKISVYLKNLMQLEIVEKVFSFDTEGRDNTQKGIYQIKHPYVHFYYRYLFPNQTKIMFWETDEFYDQFIAPTFKHFVAGCYKKVCQEFLERESALERLPEKFINRGEWVGKKGNIDFIFQDEEEEILAGICNWEKEMLMYEDYQLFMECQESAKIKAEYIILFSAGNFDNRLREEMKKNPKLALVSLEQMG
;
A
#
# COMPACT_ATOMS: atom_id res chain seq x y z
N MET A 1 -15.34 11.48 1.35
CA MET A 1 -14.68 12.41 2.31
C MET A 1 -13.16 12.25 2.13
N PHE A 2 -12.39 13.34 2.02
CA PHE A 2 -10.93 13.30 1.92
C PHE A 2 -10.35 13.22 3.35
N THR A 3 -9.58 12.18 3.67
CA THR A 3 -9.06 11.91 5.02
C THR A 3 -7.66 11.32 4.98
N GLY A 4 -6.85 11.54 6.02
CA GLY A 4 -5.60 10.83 6.26
C GLY A 4 -4.43 11.24 5.36
N ARG A 5 -4.46 12.44 4.74
CA ARG A 5 -3.43 12.93 3.81
C ARG A 5 -2.82 14.29 4.19
N GLU A 6 -2.91 14.65 5.46
CA GLU A 6 -2.46 15.97 5.96
C GLU A 6 -0.95 16.16 5.76
N LYS A 7 -0.16 15.09 5.94
CA LYS A 7 1.30 15.13 5.76
C LYS A 7 1.69 15.29 4.30
N GLU A 8 0.98 14.62 3.41
CA GLU A 8 1.15 14.73 1.97
C GLU A 8 0.81 16.13 1.48
N LEU A 9 -0.32 16.70 1.92
CA LEU A 9 -0.71 18.07 1.60
C LEU A 9 0.30 19.08 2.14
N GLN A 10 0.79 18.89 3.38
CA GLN A 10 1.81 19.75 3.95
C GLN A 10 3.10 19.70 3.11
N TYR A 11 3.55 18.52 2.70
CA TYR A 11 4.73 18.36 1.85
C TYR A 11 4.56 19.10 0.50
N LEU A 12 3.41 18.98 -0.15
CA LEU A 12 3.12 19.68 -1.40
C LEU A 12 3.12 21.21 -1.18
N ASN A 13 2.50 21.70 -0.11
CA ASN A 13 2.48 23.11 0.23
C ASN A 13 3.89 23.65 0.54
N ASP A 14 4.70 22.92 1.31
CA ASP A 14 6.08 23.32 1.63
C ASP A 14 6.92 23.54 0.36
N TYR A 15 6.71 22.75 -0.70
CA TYR A 15 7.39 22.96 -1.97
C TYR A 15 6.75 24.04 -2.84
N TYR A 16 5.44 24.19 -2.79
CA TYR A 16 4.74 25.27 -3.49
C TYR A 16 5.19 26.66 -3.02
N GLU A 17 5.43 26.83 -1.72
CA GLU A 17 5.88 28.09 -1.10
C GLU A 17 7.35 28.44 -1.39
N LYS A 18 8.18 27.48 -1.81
CA LYS A 18 9.59 27.74 -2.14
C LYS A 18 9.72 28.63 -3.37
N SER A 19 10.69 29.54 -3.36
CA SER A 19 11.05 30.36 -4.54
C SER A 19 11.67 29.49 -5.65
N GLY A 20 11.58 29.99 -6.87
CA GLY A 20 12.08 29.29 -8.05
C GLY A 20 11.15 28.18 -8.53
N THR A 21 11.45 27.63 -9.69
CA THR A 21 10.74 26.48 -10.23
C THR A 21 11.03 25.24 -9.38
N GLN A 22 9.98 24.57 -8.92
CA GLN A 22 10.08 23.33 -8.18
C GLN A 22 9.47 22.19 -9.00
N ILE A 23 10.16 21.04 -9.06
CA ILE A 23 9.68 19.85 -9.76
C ILE A 23 9.60 18.69 -8.77
N LEU A 24 8.40 18.23 -8.47
CA LEU A 24 8.18 17.07 -7.60
C LEU A 24 7.77 15.85 -8.40
N VAL A 25 8.28 14.68 -7.98
CA VAL A 25 7.76 13.38 -8.40
C VAL A 25 6.90 12.81 -7.28
N VAL A 26 5.61 12.61 -7.56
CA VAL A 26 4.65 11.98 -6.65
C VAL A 26 4.29 10.62 -7.22
N TYR A 27 4.47 9.55 -6.46
CA TYR A 27 4.22 8.22 -6.99
C TYR A 27 3.71 7.24 -5.92
N GLY A 28 3.13 6.15 -6.36
CA GLY A 28 2.59 5.10 -5.49
C GLY A 28 1.65 4.19 -6.29
N GLN A 29 1.23 3.09 -5.67
CA GLN A 29 0.39 2.09 -6.35
C GLN A 29 -0.92 2.69 -6.91
N LYS A 30 -1.50 1.99 -7.89
CA LYS A 30 -2.81 2.36 -8.45
C LYS A 30 -3.89 2.30 -7.38
N GLY A 31 -4.80 3.28 -7.39
CA GLY A 31 -5.90 3.36 -6.42
C GLY A 31 -5.50 3.92 -5.05
N ILE A 32 -4.23 4.29 -4.80
CA ILE A 32 -3.76 4.81 -3.52
C ILE A 32 -4.27 6.23 -3.20
N GLY A 33 -4.96 6.88 -4.15
CA GLY A 33 -5.51 8.23 -3.98
C GLY A 33 -4.58 9.36 -4.41
N LYS A 34 -3.64 9.14 -5.35
CA LYS A 34 -2.74 10.18 -5.90
C LYS A 34 -3.52 11.29 -6.58
N THR A 35 -4.36 10.96 -7.53
CA THR A 35 -5.18 11.90 -8.30
C THR A 35 -6.06 12.73 -7.36
N THR A 36 -6.78 12.09 -6.43
CA THR A 36 -7.62 12.78 -5.46
C THR A 36 -6.83 13.73 -4.55
N LEU A 37 -5.62 13.34 -4.13
CA LEU A 37 -4.72 14.20 -3.36
C LEU A 37 -4.32 15.44 -4.16
N LEU A 38 -3.94 15.24 -5.43
CA LEU A 38 -3.50 16.35 -6.30
C LEU A 38 -4.66 17.25 -6.68
N GLU A 39 -5.85 16.72 -6.99
CA GLU A 39 -7.06 17.51 -7.22
C GLU A 39 -7.39 18.38 -6.01
N HIS A 40 -7.37 17.79 -4.81
CA HIS A 40 -7.62 18.55 -3.57
C HIS A 40 -6.54 19.61 -3.32
N PHE A 41 -5.27 19.32 -3.61
CA PHE A 41 -4.18 20.28 -3.47
C PHE A 41 -4.35 21.49 -4.41
N VAL A 42 -4.88 21.30 -5.62
CA VAL A 42 -5.01 22.37 -6.63
C VAL A 42 -6.38 23.02 -6.67
N GLU A 43 -7.34 22.61 -5.84
CA GLU A 43 -8.74 23.05 -5.87
C GLU A 43 -8.90 24.58 -5.90
N ASP A 44 -8.06 25.30 -5.14
CA ASP A 44 -8.07 26.78 -5.05
C ASP A 44 -6.89 27.44 -5.80
N LYS A 45 -6.21 26.72 -6.68
CA LYS A 45 -4.98 27.20 -7.33
C LYS A 45 -5.12 27.20 -8.84
N ASP A 46 -4.40 28.10 -9.50
CA ASP A 46 -4.32 28.16 -10.95
C ASP A 46 -3.41 27.02 -11.46
N CYS A 47 -4.02 25.98 -12.01
CA CYS A 47 -3.37 24.73 -12.37
C CYS A 47 -3.80 24.26 -13.75
N LEU A 48 -2.83 23.81 -14.54
CA LEU A 48 -3.10 22.88 -15.63
C LEU A 48 -2.88 21.46 -15.11
N TYR A 49 -3.95 20.68 -15.05
CA TYR A 49 -3.92 19.26 -14.73
C TYR A 49 -4.11 18.45 -16.01
N TYR A 50 -3.14 17.61 -16.37
CA TYR A 50 -3.21 16.76 -17.54
C TYR A 50 -2.88 15.32 -17.20
N GLU A 51 -3.81 14.41 -17.49
CA GLU A 51 -3.59 12.96 -17.38
C GLU A 51 -3.01 12.45 -18.71
N ALA A 52 -1.78 11.98 -18.69
CA ALA A 52 -1.09 11.47 -19.88
C ALA A 52 -1.57 10.03 -20.19
N ILE A 53 -2.13 9.84 -21.38
CA ILE A 53 -2.54 8.53 -21.87
C ILE A 53 -1.44 7.87 -22.68
N SER A 54 -1.50 6.55 -22.88
CA SER A 54 -0.49 5.81 -23.67
C SER A 54 -0.68 6.04 -25.17
N CYS A 55 -0.05 7.07 -25.74
CA CYS A 55 -0.08 7.40 -27.16
C CYS A 55 1.24 8.02 -27.62
N SER A 56 1.33 8.45 -28.91
CA SER A 56 2.52 9.15 -29.45
C SER A 56 2.64 10.54 -28.85
N THR A 57 3.87 11.07 -28.80
CA THR A 57 4.19 12.42 -28.32
C THR A 57 3.41 13.50 -29.05
N ARG A 58 3.26 13.40 -30.39
CA ARG A 58 2.40 14.30 -31.15
C ARG A 58 0.94 14.28 -30.65
N GLN A 59 0.40 13.10 -30.36
CA GLN A 59 -0.97 12.98 -29.90
C GLN A 59 -1.13 13.54 -28.47
N GLN A 60 -0.11 13.39 -27.62
CA GLN A 60 -0.07 14.03 -26.28
C GLN A 60 -0.22 15.55 -26.41
N ARG A 61 0.54 16.18 -27.33
CA ARG A 61 0.46 17.65 -27.56
C ARG A 61 -0.94 18.07 -27.99
N VAL A 62 -1.57 17.33 -28.90
CA VAL A 62 -2.95 17.61 -29.36
C VAL A 62 -3.94 17.49 -28.20
N PHE A 63 -3.80 16.49 -27.34
CA PHE A 63 -4.69 16.33 -26.19
C PHE A 63 -4.49 17.43 -25.14
N MET A 64 -3.24 17.81 -24.84
CA MET A 64 -2.97 18.95 -23.96
C MET A 64 -3.55 20.26 -24.52
N ALA A 65 -3.42 20.50 -25.82
CA ALA A 65 -4.00 21.68 -26.48
C ALA A 65 -5.53 21.66 -26.43
N SER A 66 -6.15 20.51 -26.66
CA SER A 66 -7.61 20.35 -26.53
C SER A 66 -8.08 20.69 -25.12
N HIS A 67 -7.37 20.21 -24.10
CA HIS A 67 -7.68 20.51 -22.70
C HIS A 67 -7.56 22.01 -22.37
N LEU A 68 -6.51 22.68 -22.90
CA LEU A 68 -6.40 24.14 -22.80
C LEU A 68 -7.54 24.85 -23.55
N GLY A 69 -7.98 24.31 -24.69
CA GLY A 69 -9.15 24.79 -25.42
C GLY A 69 -10.43 24.76 -24.62
N ASP A 70 -10.65 23.68 -23.85
CA ASP A 70 -11.80 23.55 -22.93
C ASP A 70 -11.76 24.60 -21.80
N MET A 71 -10.57 25.09 -21.45
CA MET A 71 -10.36 26.19 -20.50
C MET A 71 -10.50 27.60 -21.18
N GLY A 72 -10.86 27.64 -22.46
CA GLY A 72 -11.06 28.88 -23.23
C GLY A 72 -9.77 29.47 -23.80
N ILE A 73 -8.68 28.70 -23.87
CA ILE A 73 -7.38 29.12 -24.38
C ILE A 73 -7.23 28.62 -25.79
N SER A 74 -7.04 29.53 -26.78
CA SER A 74 -6.87 29.16 -28.18
C SER A 74 -5.46 28.64 -28.45
N MET A 75 -5.36 27.44 -29.00
CA MET A 75 -4.11 26.77 -29.35
C MET A 75 -4.07 26.44 -30.86
N PRO A 76 -2.87 26.34 -31.46
CA PRO A 76 -2.70 25.71 -32.78
C PRO A 76 -3.23 24.26 -32.78
N GLU A 77 -3.62 23.78 -33.97
CA GLU A 77 -4.08 22.39 -34.13
C GLU A 77 -2.99 21.35 -33.75
N TYR A 78 -1.74 21.71 -34.01
CA TYR A 78 -0.55 20.90 -33.74
C TYR A 78 0.50 21.73 -32.99
N PRO A 79 0.33 22.01 -31.70
CA PRO A 79 1.28 22.87 -30.98
C PRO A 79 2.57 22.13 -30.68
N GLU A 80 3.66 22.87 -30.48
CA GLU A 80 4.86 22.38 -29.86
C GLU A 80 4.75 22.48 -28.33
N PHE A 81 5.55 21.72 -27.57
CA PHE A 81 5.51 21.79 -26.11
C PHE A 81 5.84 23.16 -25.54
N GLU A 82 6.76 23.89 -26.20
CA GLU A 82 7.11 25.25 -25.80
C GLU A 82 5.93 26.22 -25.88
N GLU A 83 5.05 26.08 -26.89
CA GLU A 83 3.84 26.87 -27.01
C GLU A 83 2.85 26.54 -25.89
N LEU A 84 2.71 25.25 -25.54
CA LEU A 84 1.87 24.81 -24.41
C LEU A 84 2.38 25.36 -23.09
N PHE A 85 3.68 25.31 -22.83
CA PHE A 85 4.27 25.82 -21.59
C PHE A 85 4.16 27.36 -21.52
N SER A 86 4.36 28.07 -22.61
CA SER A 86 4.22 29.55 -22.64
C SER A 86 2.82 30.00 -22.28
N VAL A 87 1.80 29.32 -22.78
CA VAL A 87 0.40 29.60 -22.42
C VAL A 87 0.08 29.35 -20.96
N ILE A 88 0.61 28.29 -20.39
CA ILE A 88 0.47 28.01 -18.95
C ILE A 88 1.10 29.15 -18.12
N GLU A 89 2.24 29.65 -18.57
CA GLU A 89 2.95 30.75 -17.88
C GLU A 89 2.20 32.08 -17.96
N GLU A 90 1.52 32.36 -19.07
CA GLU A 90 0.77 33.61 -19.28
C GLU A 90 -0.56 33.66 -18.53
N SER A 91 -1.10 32.54 -18.07
CA SER A 91 -2.35 32.49 -17.32
C SER A 91 -2.28 33.33 -16.03
N LYS A 92 -3.41 33.82 -15.51
CA LYS A 92 -3.44 34.75 -14.36
C LYS A 92 -3.16 34.00 -13.05
N GLY A 93 -2.31 34.54 -12.18
CA GLY A 93 -1.99 33.99 -10.87
C GLY A 93 -0.52 34.19 -10.46
N SER A 94 -0.15 33.89 -9.22
CA SER A 94 1.19 34.14 -8.66
C SER A 94 2.22 33.10 -9.09
N LYS A 95 2.00 31.84 -8.82
CA LYS A 95 2.86 30.72 -9.20
C LYS A 95 2.01 29.68 -9.92
N LYS A 96 2.45 29.28 -11.12
CA LYS A 96 1.71 28.33 -11.95
C LYS A 96 1.98 26.90 -11.57
N ILE A 97 0.93 26.10 -11.58
CA ILE A 97 1.02 24.67 -11.30
C ILE A 97 0.78 23.90 -12.60
N LEU A 98 1.68 22.99 -12.90
CA LEU A 98 1.54 22.00 -13.96
C LEU A 98 1.55 20.60 -13.32
N VAL A 99 0.44 19.90 -13.40
CA VAL A 99 0.35 18.49 -12.98
C VAL A 99 0.30 17.62 -14.23
N ILE A 100 1.24 16.70 -14.35
CA ILE A 100 1.20 15.63 -15.36
C ILE A 100 0.96 14.30 -14.61
N ASP A 101 -0.28 13.84 -14.62
CA ASP A 101 -0.62 12.53 -14.06
C ASP A 101 -0.28 11.41 -15.07
N GLU A 102 0.08 10.24 -14.57
CA GLU A 102 0.60 9.11 -15.36
C GLU A 102 1.75 9.50 -16.29
N PHE A 103 2.67 10.37 -15.81
CA PHE A 103 3.71 10.99 -16.62
C PHE A 103 4.68 10.02 -17.30
N GLN A 104 4.78 8.75 -16.88
CA GLN A 104 5.52 7.71 -17.60
C GLN A 104 4.99 7.50 -19.02
N ASN A 105 3.74 7.87 -19.29
CA ASN A 105 3.16 7.79 -20.63
C ASN A 105 3.70 8.86 -21.58
N MET A 106 4.25 9.96 -21.04
CA MET A 106 4.86 11.04 -21.86
C MET A 106 6.17 10.61 -22.55
N CYS A 107 6.80 9.54 -22.10
CA CYS A 107 8.08 9.05 -22.65
C CYS A 107 8.02 7.64 -23.24
N LYS A 108 6.82 7.15 -23.60
CA LYS A 108 6.69 5.79 -24.16
C LYS A 108 7.28 5.65 -25.56
N THR A 109 7.20 6.69 -26.38
CA THR A 109 7.72 6.69 -27.76
C THR A 109 9.09 7.34 -27.86
N ASP A 110 9.30 8.45 -27.16
CA ASP A 110 10.53 9.26 -27.18
C ASP A 110 10.63 10.06 -25.86
N ASN A 111 11.62 10.94 -25.72
CA ASN A 111 11.82 11.79 -24.56
C ASN A 111 11.56 13.28 -24.84
N GLU A 112 10.95 13.62 -25.99
CA GLU A 112 10.73 14.99 -26.44
C GLU A 112 10.11 15.91 -25.41
N PHE A 113 9.09 15.40 -24.66
CA PHE A 113 8.45 16.16 -23.57
C PHE A 113 9.45 16.61 -22.50
N PHE A 114 10.31 15.72 -22.05
CA PHE A 114 11.27 16.01 -20.98
C PHE A 114 12.40 16.91 -21.45
N GLU A 115 12.81 16.79 -22.70
CA GLU A 115 13.78 17.67 -23.31
C GLU A 115 13.21 19.09 -23.47
N ALA A 116 12.02 19.21 -24.03
CA ALA A 116 11.32 20.49 -24.16
C ALA A 116 11.06 21.15 -22.78
N LEU A 117 10.66 20.37 -21.76
CA LEU A 117 10.47 20.88 -20.41
C LEU A 117 11.78 21.35 -19.79
N TYR A 118 12.88 20.61 -19.99
CA TYR A 118 14.21 21.02 -19.53
C TYR A 118 14.64 22.33 -20.17
N ASP A 119 14.52 22.47 -21.51
CA ASP A 119 14.90 23.69 -22.24
C ASP A 119 14.03 24.86 -21.78
N TYR A 120 12.71 24.65 -21.63
CA TYR A 120 11.79 25.69 -21.19
C TYR A 120 12.13 26.22 -19.79
N ILE A 121 12.37 25.37 -18.81
CA ILE A 121 12.68 25.79 -17.43
C ILE A 121 14.08 26.40 -17.26
N ASN A 122 14.96 26.28 -18.22
CA ASN A 122 16.28 26.94 -18.23
C ASN A 122 16.32 28.29 -18.98
N ARG A 123 15.20 28.81 -19.51
CA ARG A 123 15.13 30.12 -20.14
C ARG A 123 15.30 31.23 -19.06
N GLU A 124 15.95 32.32 -19.45
CA GLU A 124 16.20 33.47 -18.55
C GLU A 124 14.94 34.26 -18.22
N ASP A 125 13.97 34.29 -19.12
CA ASP A 125 12.75 35.13 -19.08
C ASP A 125 11.52 34.39 -18.46
N LYS A 126 11.68 33.15 -17.99
CA LYS A 126 10.58 32.36 -17.46
C LYS A 126 10.09 32.81 -16.08
N LYS A 127 8.83 32.56 -15.77
CA LYS A 127 8.28 32.66 -14.43
C LYS A 127 8.48 31.36 -13.64
N ASP A 128 8.45 31.45 -12.32
CA ASP A 128 8.52 30.28 -11.45
C ASP A 128 7.29 29.39 -11.61
N MET A 129 7.52 28.10 -11.75
CA MET A 129 6.47 27.09 -11.85
C MET A 129 6.58 26.05 -10.72
N PHE A 130 5.45 25.46 -10.38
CA PHE A 130 5.41 24.25 -9.58
C PHE A 130 4.92 23.09 -10.42
N ILE A 131 5.81 22.14 -10.70
CA ILE A 131 5.58 21.04 -11.62
C ILE A 131 5.49 19.75 -10.82
N ILE A 132 4.38 19.02 -10.95
CA ILE A 132 4.15 17.75 -10.30
C ILE A 132 4.06 16.67 -11.37
N LEU A 133 5.01 15.73 -11.32
CA LEU A 133 5.05 14.55 -12.18
C LEU A 133 4.51 13.36 -11.36
N CYS A 134 3.29 12.93 -11.65
CA CYS A 134 2.61 11.87 -10.89
C CYS A 134 2.63 10.55 -11.67
N SER A 135 2.87 9.42 -10.96
CA SER A 135 2.92 8.09 -11.58
C SER A 135 2.33 7.00 -10.69
N SER A 136 1.59 6.08 -11.31
CA SER A 136 1.14 4.84 -10.67
C SER A 136 2.18 3.70 -10.80
N SER A 137 3.15 3.82 -11.69
CA SER A 137 4.15 2.77 -11.94
C SER A 137 5.38 2.92 -11.05
N ILE A 138 5.31 2.33 -9.83
CA ILE A 138 6.39 2.37 -8.82
C ILE A 138 7.70 1.84 -9.41
N GLY A 139 7.65 0.66 -10.04
CA GLY A 139 8.84 0.02 -10.60
C GLY A 139 9.52 0.86 -11.68
N TRP A 140 8.76 1.59 -12.49
CA TRP A 140 9.31 2.49 -13.49
C TRP A 140 9.98 3.71 -12.85
N VAL A 141 9.33 4.33 -11.86
CA VAL A 141 9.90 5.50 -11.15
C VAL A 141 11.21 5.13 -10.46
N GLU A 142 11.25 4.03 -9.73
CA GLU A 142 12.41 3.64 -8.92
C GLU A 142 13.59 3.10 -9.75
N ASN A 143 13.34 2.49 -10.94
CA ASN A 143 14.39 1.81 -11.70
C ASN A 143 14.73 2.44 -13.05
N SER A 144 13.81 3.18 -13.68
CA SER A 144 13.94 3.58 -15.09
C SER A 144 13.84 5.09 -15.30
N MET A 145 13.11 5.80 -14.46
CA MET A 145 12.75 7.20 -14.63
C MET A 145 13.96 8.12 -14.83
N VAL A 146 14.96 8.03 -13.97
CA VAL A 146 16.15 8.92 -14.01
C VAL A 146 16.85 8.86 -15.36
N GLY A 147 16.97 7.65 -15.93
CA GLY A 147 17.55 7.47 -17.27
C GLY A 147 16.70 8.09 -18.38
N LYS A 148 15.37 8.10 -18.22
CA LYS A 148 14.42 8.67 -19.17
C LYS A 148 14.33 10.18 -19.10
N LEU A 149 14.38 10.74 -17.89
CA LEU A 149 14.36 12.19 -17.67
C LEU A 149 15.65 12.91 -18.17
N GLY A 150 16.76 12.17 -18.33
CA GLY A 150 18.01 12.75 -18.81
C GLY A 150 18.48 13.93 -17.95
N ALA A 151 18.72 15.10 -18.59
CA ALA A 151 19.17 16.31 -17.90
C ALA A 151 18.16 16.86 -16.88
N LEU A 152 16.86 16.70 -17.13
CA LEU A 152 15.78 17.14 -16.24
C LEU A 152 15.85 16.47 -14.87
N SER A 153 16.41 15.26 -14.77
CA SER A 153 16.55 14.54 -13.50
C SER A 153 17.36 15.30 -12.44
N ARG A 154 18.27 16.18 -12.86
CA ARG A 154 19.09 17.01 -11.95
C ARG A 154 18.33 18.21 -11.39
N MET A 155 17.18 18.51 -11.93
CA MET A 155 16.34 19.64 -11.53
C MET A 155 15.18 19.21 -10.63
N LEU A 156 15.05 17.91 -10.35
CA LEU A 156 14.03 17.41 -9.43
C LEU A 156 14.27 17.94 -8.01
N SER A 157 13.26 18.60 -7.47
CA SER A 157 13.30 19.20 -6.14
C SER A 157 13.01 18.19 -5.04
N GLY A 158 12.22 17.16 -5.33
CA GLY A 158 11.87 16.14 -4.36
C GLY A 158 11.08 14.96 -4.94
N PHE A 159 10.97 13.92 -4.11
CA PHE A 159 10.23 12.70 -4.38
C PHE A 159 9.30 12.42 -3.22
N TYR A 160 8.06 12.09 -3.52
CA TYR A 160 7.12 11.66 -2.51
C TYR A 160 6.42 10.37 -2.91
N LYS A 161 6.70 9.30 -2.19
CA LYS A 161 6.01 8.02 -2.35
C LYS A 161 4.79 7.99 -1.44
N ILE A 162 3.61 8.00 -2.04
CA ILE A 162 2.36 7.88 -1.31
C ILE A 162 2.20 6.44 -0.83
N LYS A 163 2.00 6.30 0.48
CA LYS A 163 1.80 5.01 1.14
C LYS A 163 0.32 4.73 1.34
N GLU A 164 0.00 3.46 1.63
CA GLU A 164 -1.33 3.06 2.07
C GLU A 164 -1.79 3.86 3.28
N LEU A 165 -3.09 4.14 3.33
CA LEU A 165 -3.74 4.70 4.50
C LEU A 165 -3.75 3.66 5.64
N LYS A 166 -3.76 4.15 6.87
CA LYS A 166 -3.78 3.28 8.05
C LYS A 166 -5.19 2.79 8.38
N TYR A 167 -5.27 1.77 9.23
CA TYR A 167 -6.55 1.24 9.71
C TYR A 167 -7.46 2.30 10.33
N GLN A 168 -6.90 3.29 11.04
CA GLN A 168 -7.70 4.37 11.63
C GLN A 168 -8.40 5.24 10.57
N ASP A 169 -7.73 5.49 9.45
CA ASP A 169 -8.32 6.23 8.32
C ASP A 169 -9.45 5.41 7.69
N PHE A 170 -9.25 4.09 7.55
CA PHE A 170 -10.26 3.15 7.08
C PHE A 170 -11.49 3.14 8.01
N LYS A 171 -11.27 3.03 9.32
CA LYS A 171 -12.33 3.03 10.32
C LYS A 171 -13.11 4.34 10.34
N ALA A 172 -12.41 5.48 10.19
CA ALA A 172 -13.05 6.79 10.09
C ALA A 172 -13.91 6.93 8.81
N HIS A 173 -13.52 6.25 7.72
CA HIS A 173 -14.28 6.22 6.47
C HIS A 173 -15.55 5.34 6.57
N PHE A 174 -15.48 4.25 7.33
CA PHE A 174 -16.58 3.28 7.54
C PHE A 174 -16.98 3.22 9.03
N PRO A 175 -17.66 4.25 9.54
CA PRO A 175 -17.97 4.35 10.97
C PRO A 175 -19.05 3.37 11.45
N LEU A 176 -19.87 2.81 10.55
CA LEU A 176 -20.98 1.91 10.90
C LEU A 176 -20.54 0.46 11.04
N PHE A 177 -19.41 0.06 10.49
CA PHE A 177 -18.90 -1.30 10.71
C PHE A 177 -18.61 -1.56 12.19
N SER A 178 -18.95 -2.75 12.66
CA SER A 178 -18.39 -3.29 13.89
C SER A 178 -16.86 -3.30 13.81
N ILE A 179 -16.16 -3.34 14.93
CA ILE A 179 -14.69 -3.39 14.91
C ILE A 179 -14.22 -4.67 14.20
N GLU A 180 -14.91 -5.79 14.39
CA GLU A 180 -14.61 -7.05 13.73
C GLU A 180 -14.81 -6.96 12.21
N ASP A 181 -15.96 -6.44 11.75
CA ASP A 181 -16.23 -6.25 10.33
C ASP A 181 -15.27 -5.25 9.69
N SER A 182 -14.93 -4.18 10.42
CA SER A 182 -13.97 -3.17 9.98
C SER A 182 -12.57 -3.78 9.74
N ILE A 183 -12.06 -4.61 10.65
CA ILE A 183 -10.77 -5.31 10.48
C ILE A 183 -10.87 -6.35 9.37
N GLY A 184 -12.00 -7.07 9.28
CA GLY A 184 -12.28 -8.00 8.20
C GLY A 184 -12.29 -7.32 6.82
N ALA A 185 -13.00 -6.19 6.68
CA ALA A 185 -13.02 -5.39 5.45
C ALA A 185 -11.64 -4.81 5.13
N PHE A 186 -10.92 -4.29 6.11
CA PHE A 186 -9.55 -3.81 5.94
C PHE A 186 -8.58 -4.92 5.53
N SER A 187 -8.81 -6.17 5.96
CA SER A 187 -8.00 -7.31 5.51
C SER A 187 -8.16 -7.62 4.03
N ILE A 188 -9.27 -7.20 3.41
CA ILE A 188 -9.57 -7.38 1.99
C ILE A 188 -9.12 -6.15 1.20
N LEU A 189 -9.53 -4.96 1.61
CA LEU A 189 -9.35 -3.72 0.85
C LEU A 189 -8.04 -3.00 1.16
N GLY A 190 -7.47 -3.24 2.33
CA GLY A 190 -6.26 -2.55 2.81
C GLY A 190 -6.43 -1.05 2.92
N GLY A 191 -5.30 -0.35 3.00
CA GLY A 191 -5.23 1.11 2.97
C GLY A 191 -5.25 1.72 1.56
N VAL A 192 -6.01 1.13 0.62
CA VAL A 192 -6.13 1.55 -0.78
C VAL A 192 -7.50 2.20 -1.02
N PRO A 193 -7.63 3.53 -0.91
CA PRO A 193 -8.94 4.22 -0.97
C PRO A 193 -9.73 3.95 -2.25
N GLY A 194 -9.04 3.72 -3.36
CA GLY A 194 -9.68 3.36 -4.63
C GLY A 194 -10.50 2.07 -4.58
N LEU A 195 -10.24 1.18 -3.59
CA LEU A 195 -11.04 -0.02 -3.35
C LEU A 195 -12.20 0.24 -2.39
N TRP A 196 -12.09 1.24 -1.51
CA TRP A 196 -13.09 1.50 -0.48
C TRP A 196 -14.45 1.90 -1.07
N GLN A 197 -14.46 2.58 -2.22
CA GLN A 197 -15.70 3.00 -2.91
C GLN A 197 -16.64 1.85 -3.27
N TYR A 198 -16.17 0.61 -3.23
CA TYR A 198 -16.97 -0.56 -3.59
C TYR A 198 -17.66 -1.21 -2.39
N PHE A 199 -17.31 -0.84 -1.16
CA PHE A 199 -17.96 -1.35 0.04
C PHE A 199 -18.91 -0.32 0.64
N ASN A 200 -19.91 -0.81 1.38
CA ASN A 200 -20.89 -0.02 2.10
C ASN A 200 -21.00 -0.54 3.54
N ASP A 201 -20.76 0.32 4.53
CA ASP A 201 -20.82 -0.04 5.95
C ASP A 201 -22.23 -0.11 6.54
N GLU A 202 -23.26 0.17 5.75
CA GLU A 202 -24.66 -0.17 6.08
C GLU A 202 -24.94 -1.67 5.93
N PHE A 203 -24.11 -2.39 5.17
CA PHE A 203 -24.16 -3.85 5.00
C PHE A 203 -23.15 -4.54 5.91
N SER A 204 -23.43 -5.77 6.33
CA SER A 204 -22.43 -6.62 6.99
C SER A 204 -21.24 -6.88 6.05
N LEU A 205 -20.12 -7.30 6.61
CA LEU A 205 -18.97 -7.70 5.80
C LEU A 205 -19.30 -8.84 4.82
N ARG A 206 -20.12 -9.80 5.24
CA ARG A 206 -20.58 -10.90 4.40
C ARG A 206 -21.37 -10.37 3.19
N GLU A 207 -22.36 -9.51 3.42
CA GLU A 207 -23.16 -8.93 2.35
C GLU A 207 -22.32 -8.11 1.36
N ASN A 208 -21.31 -7.38 1.85
CA ASN A 208 -20.36 -6.68 0.99
C ASN A 208 -19.55 -7.65 0.10
N ILE A 209 -19.07 -8.76 0.64
CA ILE A 209 -18.34 -9.78 -0.13
C ILE A 209 -19.25 -10.42 -1.18
N GLU A 210 -20.45 -10.84 -0.79
CA GLU A 210 -21.41 -11.50 -1.68
C GLU A 210 -21.88 -10.57 -2.82
N SER A 211 -22.12 -9.29 -2.51
CA SER A 211 -22.70 -8.33 -3.47
C SER A 211 -21.64 -7.67 -4.37
N PHE A 212 -20.45 -7.36 -3.85
CA PHE A 212 -19.49 -6.53 -4.57
C PHE A 212 -18.22 -7.25 -5.01
N ILE A 213 -17.98 -8.47 -4.50
CA ILE A 213 -16.82 -9.28 -4.90
C ILE A 213 -17.22 -10.53 -5.68
N LEU A 214 -18.24 -11.25 -5.23
CA LEU A 214 -18.61 -12.56 -5.81
C LEU A 214 -19.51 -12.45 -7.04
N GLN A 215 -20.08 -11.28 -7.35
CA GLN A 215 -20.88 -11.07 -8.54
C GLN A 215 -19.98 -10.82 -9.76
N SER A 216 -20.18 -11.58 -10.84
CA SER A 216 -19.34 -11.54 -12.05
C SER A 216 -19.39 -10.22 -12.84
N ASN A 217 -20.41 -9.40 -12.63
CA ASN A 217 -20.58 -8.08 -13.22
C ASN A 217 -19.93 -6.96 -12.39
N GLU A 218 -19.44 -7.25 -11.19
CA GLU A 218 -18.85 -6.27 -10.31
C GLU A 218 -17.35 -6.09 -10.60
N LYS A 219 -16.85 -4.86 -10.41
CA LYS A 219 -15.47 -4.51 -10.72
C LYS A 219 -14.44 -5.25 -9.88
N LEU A 220 -14.78 -5.60 -8.65
CA LEU A 220 -13.89 -6.33 -7.77
C LEU A 220 -13.71 -7.79 -8.17
N PHE A 221 -14.66 -8.37 -8.90
CA PHE A 221 -14.61 -9.79 -9.30
C PHE A 221 -13.29 -10.18 -10.00
N ASP A 222 -12.84 -9.37 -10.95
CA ASP A 222 -11.63 -9.61 -11.73
C ASP A 222 -10.45 -8.71 -11.32
N TYR A 223 -10.65 -7.80 -10.38
CA TYR A 223 -9.67 -6.76 -10.03
C TYR A 223 -8.28 -7.33 -9.73
N GLY A 224 -8.20 -8.40 -8.94
CA GLY A 224 -6.92 -8.99 -8.55
C GLY A 224 -6.10 -9.50 -9.75
N GLN A 225 -6.76 -10.08 -10.76
CA GLN A 225 -6.10 -10.52 -11.98
C GLN A 225 -5.75 -9.37 -12.90
N GLN A 226 -6.63 -8.39 -13.05
CA GLN A 226 -6.40 -7.19 -13.87
C GLN A 226 -5.23 -6.38 -13.30
N TYR A 227 -5.18 -6.20 -11.99
CA TYR A 227 -4.09 -5.48 -11.30
C TYR A 227 -2.71 -6.08 -11.62
N VAL A 228 -2.60 -7.41 -11.62
CA VAL A 228 -1.36 -8.11 -11.97
C VAL A 228 -1.06 -8.00 -13.47
N ALA A 229 -2.06 -8.08 -14.33
CA ALA A 229 -1.91 -8.08 -15.78
C ALA A 229 -1.56 -6.70 -16.37
N GLU A 230 -1.91 -5.61 -15.72
CA GLU A 230 -1.59 -4.24 -16.18
C GLU A 230 -0.09 -3.97 -16.20
N GLU A 231 0.66 -4.46 -15.24
CA GLU A 231 2.09 -4.20 -15.06
C GLU A 231 2.98 -5.35 -15.57
N LEU A 232 2.43 -6.58 -15.67
CA LEU A 232 3.21 -7.79 -15.87
C LEU A 232 2.73 -8.57 -17.11
N ARG A 233 3.68 -8.98 -17.96
CA ARG A 233 3.35 -9.64 -19.23
C ARG A 233 3.10 -11.13 -19.11
N GLU A 234 3.96 -11.90 -18.50
CA GLU A 234 3.82 -13.37 -18.41
C GLU A 234 2.90 -13.80 -17.26
N THR A 235 1.62 -13.40 -17.32
CA THR A 235 0.63 -13.54 -16.24
C THR A 235 0.49 -14.97 -15.73
N ALA A 236 0.61 -15.99 -16.57
CA ALA A 236 0.50 -17.39 -16.15
C ALA A 236 1.52 -17.79 -15.07
N VAL A 237 2.75 -17.29 -15.15
CA VAL A 237 3.81 -17.57 -14.16
C VAL A 237 3.52 -16.83 -12.85
N TYR A 238 3.13 -15.57 -12.94
CA TYR A 238 2.76 -14.77 -11.76
C TYR A 238 1.54 -15.34 -11.06
N ASN A 239 0.50 -15.73 -11.79
CA ASN A 239 -0.70 -16.35 -11.23
C ASN A 239 -0.36 -17.64 -10.47
N THR A 240 0.53 -18.48 -11.03
CA THR A 240 0.99 -19.71 -10.37
C THR A 240 1.72 -19.42 -9.06
N LEU A 241 2.60 -18.39 -9.05
CA LEU A 241 3.36 -18.02 -7.86
C LEU A 241 2.46 -17.37 -6.80
N LEU A 242 1.56 -16.47 -7.19
CA LEU A 242 0.62 -15.83 -6.28
C LEU A 242 -0.37 -16.83 -5.68
N GLY A 243 -0.87 -17.78 -6.48
CA GLY A 243 -1.69 -18.89 -5.98
C GLY A 243 -0.96 -19.72 -4.93
N ALA A 244 0.29 -20.09 -5.21
CA ALA A 244 1.11 -20.84 -4.27
C ALA A 244 1.40 -20.07 -2.97
N LEU A 245 1.67 -18.76 -3.06
CA LEU A 245 1.84 -17.89 -1.89
C LEU A 245 0.55 -17.80 -1.07
N ALA A 246 -0.60 -17.62 -1.73
CA ALA A 246 -1.91 -17.56 -1.08
C ALA A 246 -2.31 -18.89 -0.39
N GLU A 247 -1.77 -20.02 -0.85
CA GLU A 247 -1.88 -21.33 -0.20
C GLU A 247 -0.90 -21.54 0.97
N GLY A 248 -0.07 -20.54 1.30
CA GLY A 248 0.88 -20.62 2.41
C GLY A 248 2.25 -21.21 2.04
N LYS A 249 2.65 -21.20 0.76
CA LYS A 249 3.99 -21.63 0.32
C LYS A 249 4.94 -20.43 0.37
N HIS A 250 5.41 -20.08 1.54
CA HIS A 250 6.16 -18.85 1.78
C HIS A 250 7.69 -18.95 1.56
N LYS A 251 8.26 -20.14 1.44
CA LYS A 251 9.70 -20.32 1.26
C LYS A 251 10.04 -20.66 -0.19
N LEU A 252 11.19 -20.21 -0.67
CA LEU A 252 11.66 -20.48 -2.03
C LEU A 252 11.66 -21.98 -2.37
N ASN A 253 12.02 -22.85 -1.41
CA ASN A 253 12.01 -24.28 -1.60
C ASN A 253 10.60 -24.86 -1.72
N ASP A 254 9.63 -24.31 -0.99
CA ASP A 254 8.24 -24.75 -1.04
C ASP A 254 7.60 -24.33 -2.37
N LEU A 255 7.88 -23.09 -2.82
CA LEU A 255 7.50 -22.61 -4.15
C LEU A 255 8.10 -23.48 -5.27
N TYR A 256 9.39 -23.82 -5.19
CA TYR A 256 10.04 -24.72 -6.15
C TYR A 256 9.35 -26.08 -6.25
N ARG A 257 9.04 -26.69 -5.10
CA ARG A 257 8.38 -28.01 -5.06
C ARG A 257 6.94 -27.96 -5.55
N HIS A 258 6.24 -26.89 -5.23
CA HIS A 258 4.81 -26.74 -5.56
C HIS A 258 4.60 -26.39 -7.04
N THR A 259 5.38 -25.44 -7.57
CA THR A 259 5.18 -24.90 -8.93
C THR A 259 5.94 -25.65 -10.01
N GLY A 260 6.98 -26.41 -9.66
CA GLY A 260 7.89 -27.04 -10.61
C GLY A 260 8.83 -26.08 -11.35
N PHE A 261 8.76 -24.77 -11.09
CA PHE A 261 9.66 -23.78 -11.69
C PHE A 261 11.04 -23.82 -11.04
N SER A 262 12.11 -23.53 -11.81
CA SER A 262 13.45 -23.44 -11.24
C SER A 262 13.55 -22.30 -10.21
N ARG A 263 14.41 -22.46 -9.19
CA ARG A 263 14.62 -21.41 -8.17
C ARG A 263 15.05 -20.09 -8.78
N ALA A 264 15.88 -20.09 -9.82
CA ALA A 264 16.30 -18.91 -10.55
C ALA A 264 15.10 -18.17 -11.17
N LYS A 265 14.20 -18.91 -11.86
CA LYS A 265 12.98 -18.35 -12.42
C LYS A 265 12.11 -17.74 -11.32
N ILE A 266 11.82 -18.49 -10.26
CA ILE A 266 11.00 -17.99 -9.12
C ILE A 266 11.59 -16.69 -8.55
N SER A 267 12.91 -16.65 -8.33
CA SER A 267 13.56 -15.45 -7.76
C SER A 267 13.41 -14.22 -8.63
N VAL A 268 13.49 -14.35 -9.95
CA VAL A 268 13.28 -13.22 -10.89
C VAL A 268 11.83 -12.70 -10.81
N TYR A 269 10.86 -13.60 -10.84
CA TYR A 269 9.43 -13.24 -10.80
C TYR A 269 9.02 -12.67 -9.44
N LEU A 270 9.53 -13.21 -8.33
CA LEU A 270 9.32 -12.64 -7.01
C LEU A 270 9.93 -11.24 -6.90
N LYS A 271 11.12 -11.02 -7.47
CA LYS A 271 11.73 -9.68 -7.51
C LYS A 271 10.82 -8.66 -8.21
N ASN A 272 10.24 -9.04 -9.37
CA ASN A 272 9.31 -8.16 -10.08
C ASN A 272 8.06 -7.86 -9.24
N LEU A 273 7.47 -8.89 -8.59
CA LEU A 273 6.31 -8.71 -7.71
C LEU A 273 6.64 -7.82 -6.49
N MET A 274 7.87 -7.91 -5.96
CA MET A 274 8.32 -7.02 -4.87
C MET A 274 8.52 -5.59 -5.33
N GLN A 275 9.02 -5.36 -6.55
CA GLN A 275 9.15 -4.02 -7.14
C GLN A 275 7.79 -3.33 -7.34
N LEU A 276 6.73 -4.09 -7.56
CA LEU A 276 5.35 -3.61 -7.66
C LEU A 276 4.62 -3.58 -6.31
N GLU A 277 5.29 -3.90 -5.22
CA GLU A 277 4.72 -4.00 -3.88
C GLU A 277 3.54 -4.99 -3.75
N ILE A 278 3.42 -5.94 -4.68
CA ILE A 278 2.41 -7.02 -4.62
C ILE A 278 2.83 -8.08 -3.60
N VAL A 279 4.14 -8.37 -3.54
CA VAL A 279 4.77 -9.33 -2.62
C VAL A 279 5.82 -8.62 -1.81
N GLU A 280 6.05 -9.07 -0.60
CA GLU A 280 7.16 -8.64 0.23
C GLU A 280 7.96 -9.84 0.74
N LYS A 281 9.20 -9.59 1.12
CA LYS A 281 10.04 -10.57 1.79
C LYS A 281 10.24 -10.16 3.23
N VAL A 282 9.73 -10.95 4.15
CA VAL A 282 9.80 -10.70 5.59
C VAL A 282 10.94 -11.51 6.18
N PHE A 283 11.73 -10.86 7.03
CA PHE A 283 12.83 -11.48 7.75
C PHE A 283 12.51 -11.55 9.24
N SER A 284 13.00 -12.60 9.89
CA SER A 284 12.91 -12.68 11.35
C SER A 284 13.81 -11.62 11.98
N PHE A 285 13.37 -11.02 13.08
CA PHE A 285 14.05 -9.93 13.79
C PHE A 285 15.53 -10.24 14.12
N ASP A 286 15.85 -11.50 14.45
CA ASP A 286 17.20 -11.97 14.73
C ASP A 286 18.15 -12.04 13.52
N THR A 287 17.61 -11.81 12.31
CA THR A 287 18.35 -11.89 11.05
C THR A 287 18.44 -10.56 10.31
N GLU A 288 17.91 -9.49 10.86
CA GLU A 288 17.89 -8.17 10.25
C GLU A 288 19.32 -7.63 10.03
N GLY A 289 19.54 -6.96 8.88
CA GLY A 289 20.85 -6.42 8.50
C GLY A 289 21.82 -7.43 7.88
N ARG A 290 21.44 -8.69 7.67
CA ARG A 290 22.26 -9.68 6.97
C ARG A 290 21.73 -9.90 5.57
N ASP A 291 22.29 -9.24 4.57
CA ASP A 291 21.87 -9.25 3.16
C ASP A 291 21.70 -10.65 2.50
N ASN A 292 22.14 -11.70 3.14
CA ASN A 292 22.25 -13.04 2.56
C ASN A 292 21.50 -14.14 3.32
N THR A 293 20.41 -13.80 4.03
CA THR A 293 19.68 -14.81 4.77
C THR A 293 18.72 -15.59 3.88
N GLN A 294 18.97 -16.90 3.75
CA GLN A 294 18.01 -17.86 3.18
C GLN A 294 16.73 -18.02 4.05
N LYS A 295 16.64 -17.30 5.17
CA LYS A 295 15.59 -17.44 6.18
C LYS A 295 14.35 -16.55 5.95
N GLY A 296 14.39 -15.60 5.00
CA GLY A 296 13.23 -14.77 4.70
C GLY A 296 12.09 -15.58 4.07
N ILE A 297 10.87 -15.19 4.40
CA ILE A 297 9.63 -15.72 3.81
C ILE A 297 9.02 -14.70 2.86
N TYR A 298 8.39 -15.17 1.80
CA TYR A 298 7.67 -14.34 0.84
C TYR A 298 6.18 -14.40 1.15
N GLN A 299 5.52 -13.25 1.15
CA GLN A 299 4.08 -13.16 1.34
C GLN A 299 3.46 -12.12 0.42
N ILE A 300 2.18 -12.27 0.10
CA ILE A 300 1.45 -11.28 -0.67
C ILE A 300 1.20 -10.09 0.25
N LYS A 301 1.70 -8.91 -0.15
CA LYS A 301 1.58 -7.65 0.59
C LYS A 301 0.25 -6.96 0.30
N HIS A 302 -0.18 -6.95 -0.99
CA HIS A 302 -1.40 -6.27 -1.42
C HIS A 302 -2.65 -7.05 -0.95
N PRO A 303 -3.48 -6.48 -0.04
CA PRO A 303 -4.54 -7.22 0.63
C PRO A 303 -5.57 -7.83 -0.34
N TYR A 304 -6.07 -7.03 -1.31
CA TYR A 304 -7.05 -7.53 -2.27
C TYR A 304 -6.48 -8.63 -3.18
N VAL A 305 -5.23 -8.50 -3.63
CA VAL A 305 -4.56 -9.55 -4.40
C VAL A 305 -4.45 -10.83 -3.58
N HIS A 306 -4.14 -10.72 -2.27
CA HIS A 306 -4.11 -11.88 -1.38
C HIS A 306 -5.49 -12.55 -1.28
N PHE A 307 -6.56 -11.77 -1.03
CA PHE A 307 -7.94 -12.27 -0.98
C PHE A 307 -8.34 -12.96 -2.30
N TYR A 308 -8.06 -12.31 -3.43
CA TYR A 308 -8.39 -12.81 -4.76
C TYR A 308 -7.72 -14.16 -5.05
N TYR A 309 -6.41 -14.26 -4.86
CA TYR A 309 -5.67 -15.52 -5.12
C TYR A 309 -5.95 -16.60 -4.08
N ARG A 310 -6.43 -16.24 -2.90
CA ARG A 310 -6.82 -17.21 -1.88
C ARG A 310 -8.18 -17.83 -2.16
N TYR A 311 -9.17 -17.04 -2.58
CA TYR A 311 -10.56 -17.46 -2.62
C TYR A 311 -11.17 -17.50 -4.02
N LEU A 312 -10.91 -16.50 -4.87
CA LEU A 312 -11.55 -16.38 -6.17
C LEU A 312 -10.79 -17.14 -7.25
N PHE A 313 -9.50 -16.88 -7.38
CA PHE A 313 -8.68 -17.46 -8.46
C PHE A 313 -8.74 -18.98 -8.54
N PRO A 314 -8.61 -19.77 -7.45
CA PRO A 314 -8.70 -21.25 -7.52
C PRO A 314 -10.12 -21.75 -7.77
N ASN A 315 -11.13 -20.90 -7.63
CA ASN A 315 -12.55 -21.28 -7.67
C ASN A 315 -13.34 -20.60 -8.80
N GLN A 316 -12.71 -19.98 -9.78
CA GLN A 316 -13.37 -19.20 -10.84
C GLN A 316 -14.56 -19.93 -11.51
N THR A 317 -14.41 -21.23 -11.83
CA THR A 317 -15.51 -22.01 -12.40
C THR A 317 -16.67 -22.18 -11.41
N LYS A 318 -16.36 -22.36 -10.13
CA LYS A 318 -17.42 -22.59 -9.11
C LYS A 318 -18.22 -21.31 -8.85
N ILE A 319 -17.57 -20.14 -8.76
CA ILE A 319 -18.25 -18.85 -8.56
C ILE A 319 -19.26 -18.58 -9.66
N MET A 320 -19.04 -19.05 -10.89
CA MET A 320 -19.95 -18.85 -12.01
C MET A 320 -21.25 -19.70 -11.94
N PHE A 321 -21.27 -20.77 -11.15
CA PHE A 321 -22.37 -21.73 -11.11
C PHE A 321 -23.03 -21.88 -9.73
N TRP A 322 -22.44 -21.32 -8.69
CA TRP A 322 -22.96 -21.38 -7.34
C TRP A 322 -23.62 -20.06 -6.96
N GLU A 323 -24.63 -20.13 -6.11
CA GLU A 323 -25.15 -18.94 -5.45
C GLU A 323 -24.07 -18.34 -4.53
N THR A 324 -24.02 -17.04 -4.38
CA THR A 324 -22.94 -16.35 -3.69
C THR A 324 -22.85 -16.68 -2.19
N ASP A 325 -24.01 -16.88 -1.55
CA ASP A 325 -24.10 -17.30 -0.15
C ASP A 325 -23.55 -18.72 0.07
N GLU A 326 -23.93 -19.68 -0.81
CA GLU A 326 -23.39 -21.04 -0.78
C GLU A 326 -21.86 -21.05 -1.02
N PHE A 327 -21.40 -20.25 -1.99
CA PHE A 327 -19.98 -20.11 -2.26
C PHE A 327 -19.23 -19.53 -1.06
N TYR A 328 -19.77 -18.48 -0.43
CA TYR A 328 -19.18 -17.87 0.76
C TYR A 328 -19.05 -18.90 1.88
N ASP A 329 -20.15 -19.60 2.22
CA ASP A 329 -20.17 -20.59 3.30
C ASP A 329 -19.20 -21.76 3.07
N GLN A 330 -19.02 -22.20 1.84
CA GLN A 330 -18.17 -23.35 1.52
C GLN A 330 -16.69 -23.00 1.37
N PHE A 331 -16.35 -21.84 0.81
CA PHE A 331 -14.98 -21.54 0.39
C PHE A 331 -14.33 -20.38 1.16
N ILE A 332 -15.09 -19.44 1.68
CA ILE A 332 -14.55 -18.26 2.37
C ILE A 332 -14.68 -18.42 3.89
N ALA A 333 -15.87 -18.62 4.40
CA ALA A 333 -16.15 -18.65 5.83
C ALA A 333 -15.24 -19.60 6.64
N PRO A 334 -14.95 -20.84 6.18
CA PRO A 334 -14.17 -21.79 6.98
C PRO A 334 -12.73 -21.35 7.28
N THR A 335 -12.15 -20.47 6.45
CA THR A 335 -10.75 -20.03 6.61
C THR A 335 -10.60 -18.51 6.71
N PHE A 336 -11.70 -17.76 6.65
CA PHE A 336 -11.66 -16.31 6.64
C PHE A 336 -11.10 -15.73 7.95
N LYS A 337 -11.45 -16.33 9.09
CA LYS A 337 -10.90 -15.93 10.40
C LYS A 337 -9.37 -16.04 10.42
N HIS A 338 -8.82 -17.10 9.84
CA HIS A 338 -7.37 -17.26 9.68
C HIS A 338 -6.77 -16.24 8.72
N PHE A 339 -7.47 -15.93 7.61
CA PHE A 339 -7.04 -14.91 6.67
C PHE A 339 -6.92 -13.52 7.33
N VAL A 340 -7.90 -13.14 8.15
CA VAL A 340 -7.93 -11.85 8.87
C VAL A 340 -6.83 -11.75 9.93
N ALA A 341 -6.40 -12.87 10.53
CA ALA A 341 -5.39 -12.88 11.60
C ALA A 341 -4.08 -12.16 11.21
N GLY A 342 -3.63 -12.32 9.96
CA GLY A 342 -2.45 -11.61 9.45
C GLY A 342 -2.64 -10.09 9.39
N CYS A 343 -3.83 -9.63 9.01
CA CYS A 343 -4.16 -8.21 9.00
C CYS A 343 -4.33 -7.66 10.43
N TYR A 344 -4.94 -8.42 11.33
CA TYR A 344 -5.08 -8.03 12.73
C TYR A 344 -3.74 -7.73 13.39
N LYS A 345 -2.72 -8.55 13.10
CA LYS A 345 -1.34 -8.27 13.53
C LYS A 345 -0.85 -6.89 13.06
N LYS A 346 -1.08 -6.53 11.79
CA LYS A 346 -0.74 -5.21 11.25
C LYS A 346 -1.49 -4.09 11.97
N VAL A 347 -2.78 -4.28 12.24
CA VAL A 347 -3.61 -3.31 12.98
C VAL A 347 -3.09 -3.12 14.41
N CYS A 348 -2.70 -4.21 15.11
CA CYS A 348 -2.07 -4.14 16.43
C CYS A 348 -0.75 -3.34 16.40
N GLN A 349 0.08 -3.55 15.38
CA GLN A 349 1.32 -2.80 15.20
C GLN A 349 1.06 -1.31 14.94
N GLU A 350 0.08 -0.97 14.10
CA GLU A 350 -0.34 0.41 13.85
C GLU A 350 -0.89 1.09 15.12
N PHE A 351 -1.61 0.33 15.96
CA PHE A 351 -2.07 0.80 17.27
C PHE A 351 -0.88 1.16 18.17
N LEU A 352 0.13 0.30 18.27
CA LEU A 352 1.33 0.58 19.07
C LEU A 352 2.11 1.79 18.56
N GLU A 353 2.24 1.96 17.24
CA GLU A 353 2.86 3.14 16.64
C GLU A 353 2.12 4.43 17.01
N ARG A 354 0.79 4.39 17.04
CA ARG A 354 -0.05 5.52 17.43
C ARG A 354 0.12 5.85 18.91
N GLU A 355 0.09 4.86 19.78
CA GLU A 355 0.26 5.05 21.22
C GLU A 355 1.67 5.58 21.57
N SER A 356 2.70 5.13 20.85
CA SER A 356 4.05 5.67 20.96
C SER A 356 4.12 7.13 20.49
N ALA A 357 3.49 7.46 19.36
CA ALA A 357 3.46 8.83 18.84
C ALA A 357 2.70 9.82 19.75
N LEU A 358 1.77 9.31 20.57
CA LEU A 358 1.02 10.08 21.57
C LEU A 358 1.70 10.10 22.96
N GLU A 359 2.94 9.60 23.07
CA GLU A 359 3.73 9.49 24.31
C GLU A 359 3.03 8.70 25.41
N ARG A 360 2.14 7.77 25.02
CA ARG A 360 1.45 6.86 25.93
C ARG A 360 2.23 5.58 26.21
N LEU A 361 3.20 5.27 25.37
CA LEU A 361 4.20 4.22 25.59
C LEU A 361 5.53 4.90 25.95
N PRO A 362 6.41 4.21 26.70
CA PRO A 362 7.58 4.86 27.27
C PRO A 362 8.54 5.48 26.26
N GLU A 363 8.56 5.02 24.97
CA GLU A 363 9.68 5.35 24.09
C GLU A 363 9.37 5.30 22.59
N LYS A 364 10.21 6.00 21.78
CA LYS A 364 10.16 5.96 20.33
C LYS A 364 10.89 4.74 19.79
N PHE A 365 10.18 3.88 19.11
CA PHE A 365 10.74 2.67 18.51
C PHE A 365 11.46 2.97 17.20
N ILE A 366 12.73 2.54 17.09
CA ILE A 366 13.58 2.73 15.92
C ILE A 366 13.67 1.48 15.05
N ASN A 367 13.45 0.30 15.64
CA ASN A 367 13.50 -0.98 14.96
C ASN A 367 12.27 -1.82 15.27
N ARG A 368 11.82 -2.63 14.29
CA ARG A 368 10.63 -3.47 14.42
C ARG A 368 10.73 -4.72 13.58
N GLY A 369 10.08 -5.77 14.03
CA GLY A 369 10.02 -7.03 13.32
C GLY A 369 9.13 -8.05 14.00
N GLU A 370 9.25 -9.29 13.56
CA GLU A 370 8.62 -10.46 14.15
C GLU A 370 9.67 -11.59 14.27
N TRP A 371 9.40 -12.56 15.09
CA TRP A 371 10.24 -13.76 15.18
C TRP A 371 9.39 -15.01 14.99
N VAL A 372 9.88 -15.91 14.12
CA VAL A 372 9.19 -17.16 13.76
C VAL A 372 10.03 -18.35 14.21
N GLY A 373 9.54 -19.09 15.20
CA GLY A 373 10.20 -20.25 15.77
C GLY A 373 9.54 -21.58 15.38
N LYS A 374 10.11 -22.67 15.87
CA LYS A 374 9.56 -24.01 15.67
C LYS A 374 8.34 -24.32 16.55
N LYS A 375 8.27 -23.74 17.74
CA LYS A 375 7.23 -23.99 18.73
C LYS A 375 6.14 -22.92 18.72
N GLY A 376 6.45 -21.71 18.32
CA GLY A 376 5.56 -20.56 18.29
C GLY A 376 6.27 -19.34 17.74
N ASN A 377 5.59 -18.21 17.74
CA ASN A 377 6.05 -16.95 17.16
C ASN A 377 6.00 -15.84 18.20
N ILE A 378 6.76 -14.76 17.93
CA ILE A 378 6.56 -13.44 18.53
C ILE A 378 6.03 -12.57 17.40
N ASP A 379 4.78 -12.11 17.53
CA ASP A 379 4.07 -11.47 16.43
C ASP A 379 4.51 -10.04 16.15
N PHE A 380 5.07 -9.39 17.16
CA PHE A 380 5.72 -8.08 17.00
C PHE A 380 6.83 -7.91 18.03
N ILE A 381 7.88 -7.22 17.59
CA ILE A 381 9.03 -6.81 18.38
C ILE A 381 9.33 -5.38 17.98
N PHE A 382 9.34 -4.48 18.95
CA PHE A 382 9.72 -3.07 18.79
C PHE A 382 10.92 -2.79 19.68
N GLN A 383 11.91 -2.15 19.15
CA GLN A 383 13.12 -1.78 19.85
C GLN A 383 13.36 -0.28 19.75
N ASP A 384 13.73 0.35 20.85
CA ASP A 384 14.04 1.77 20.92
C ASP A 384 15.54 2.08 20.77
N GLU A 385 15.92 3.36 20.98
CA GLU A 385 17.30 3.82 20.90
C GLU A 385 18.18 3.29 22.04
N GLU A 386 17.59 2.89 23.17
CA GLU A 386 18.28 2.32 24.34
C GLU A 386 18.33 0.79 24.30
N GLU A 387 17.94 0.20 23.17
CA GLU A 387 17.84 -1.25 22.95
C GLU A 387 16.76 -1.94 23.82
N GLU A 388 15.87 -1.20 24.48
CA GLU A 388 14.75 -1.78 25.20
C GLU A 388 13.72 -2.36 24.22
N ILE A 389 13.16 -3.51 24.59
CA ILE A 389 12.27 -4.27 23.72
C ILE A 389 10.87 -4.33 24.28
N LEU A 390 9.90 -3.94 23.45
CA LEU A 390 8.49 -4.23 23.61
C LEU A 390 8.14 -5.36 22.64
N ALA A 391 7.54 -6.44 23.13
CA ALA A 391 7.15 -7.58 22.29
C ALA A 391 5.83 -8.20 22.73
N GLY A 392 5.21 -8.98 21.84
CA GLY A 392 3.97 -9.67 22.20
C GLY A 392 3.39 -10.53 21.08
N ILE A 393 2.15 -10.95 21.32
CA ILE A 393 1.36 -11.78 20.42
C ILE A 393 -0.02 -11.19 20.18
N CYS A 394 -0.61 -11.57 19.04
CA CYS A 394 -1.91 -11.11 18.58
C CYS A 394 -2.85 -12.31 18.38
N ASN A 395 -3.87 -12.41 19.20
CA ASN A 395 -4.89 -13.45 19.08
C ASN A 395 -6.14 -12.91 18.36
N TRP A 396 -6.39 -13.38 17.16
CA TRP A 396 -7.64 -13.14 16.43
C TRP A 396 -8.54 -14.37 16.38
N GLU A 397 -7.94 -15.55 16.34
CA GLU A 397 -8.66 -16.78 16.02
C GLU A 397 -9.35 -17.44 17.22
N LYS A 398 -8.74 -17.36 18.42
CA LYS A 398 -9.24 -18.01 19.62
C LYS A 398 -10.25 -17.10 20.34
N GLU A 399 -11.32 -17.69 20.86
CA GLU A 399 -12.30 -16.98 21.70
C GLU A 399 -11.70 -16.44 23.00
N MET A 400 -10.61 -17.06 23.45
CA MET A 400 -9.92 -16.69 24.69
C MET A 400 -8.41 -16.89 24.55
N LEU A 401 -7.63 -15.88 24.89
CA LEU A 401 -6.18 -15.99 25.05
C LEU A 401 -5.89 -16.56 26.43
N MET A 402 -5.23 -17.70 26.45
CA MET A 402 -5.00 -18.48 27.68
C MET A 402 -3.65 -18.14 28.31
N TYR A 403 -3.49 -18.44 29.60
CA TYR A 403 -2.21 -18.30 30.31
C TYR A 403 -1.11 -19.18 29.68
N GLU A 404 -1.45 -20.32 29.11
CA GLU A 404 -0.55 -21.21 28.39
C GLU A 404 0.03 -20.55 27.12
N ASP A 405 -0.73 -19.67 26.46
CA ASP A 405 -0.23 -18.90 25.29
C ASP A 405 0.85 -17.90 25.73
N TYR A 406 0.67 -17.28 26.89
CA TYR A 406 1.68 -16.42 27.50
C TYR A 406 2.94 -17.19 27.87
N GLN A 407 2.80 -18.39 28.47
CA GLN A 407 3.95 -19.25 28.78
C GLN A 407 4.70 -19.66 27.51
N LEU A 408 3.98 -20.03 26.44
CA LEU A 408 4.59 -20.33 25.15
C LEU A 408 5.33 -19.13 24.57
N PHE A 409 4.75 -17.93 24.68
CA PHE A 409 5.43 -16.70 24.28
C PHE A 409 6.73 -16.49 25.05
N MET A 410 6.76 -16.73 26.36
CA MET A 410 7.98 -16.65 27.17
C MET A 410 9.05 -17.66 26.71
N GLU A 411 8.66 -18.91 26.41
CA GLU A 411 9.56 -19.90 25.80
C GLU A 411 10.09 -19.47 24.45
N CYS A 412 9.27 -18.78 23.63
CA CYS A 412 9.69 -18.22 22.34
C CYS A 412 10.74 -17.12 22.54
N GLN A 413 10.60 -16.23 23.51
CA GLN A 413 11.58 -15.21 23.84
C GLN A 413 12.94 -15.83 24.23
N GLU A 414 12.95 -16.86 25.06
CA GLU A 414 14.16 -17.59 25.41
C GLU A 414 14.83 -18.21 24.18
N SER A 415 14.04 -18.84 23.31
CA SER A 415 14.51 -19.46 22.06
C SER A 415 15.06 -18.45 21.07
N ALA A 416 14.46 -17.27 21.01
CA ALA A 416 14.88 -16.14 20.17
C ALA A 416 16.07 -15.39 20.76
N LYS A 417 16.38 -15.59 22.05
CA LYS A 417 17.33 -14.77 22.82
C LYS A 417 16.93 -13.29 22.89
N ILE A 418 15.64 -13.03 22.89
CA ILE A 418 15.03 -11.72 23.01
C ILE A 418 14.51 -11.59 24.44
N LYS A 419 14.86 -10.51 25.10
CA LYS A 419 14.33 -10.19 26.42
C LYS A 419 13.46 -8.94 26.32
N ALA A 420 12.13 -9.13 26.28
CA ALA A 420 11.23 -8.00 26.29
C ALA A 420 11.18 -7.35 27.67
N GLU A 421 11.34 -6.04 27.69
CA GLU A 421 11.13 -5.20 28.89
C GLU A 421 9.65 -4.96 29.09
N TYR A 422 8.89 -4.77 28.01
CA TYR A 422 7.43 -4.62 28.02
C TYR A 422 6.78 -5.69 27.17
N ILE A 423 5.68 -6.25 27.68
CA ILE A 423 4.93 -7.32 27.02
C ILE A 423 3.50 -6.86 26.82
N ILE A 424 3.03 -6.90 25.57
CA ILE A 424 1.64 -6.59 25.25
C ILE A 424 1.01 -7.79 24.54
N LEU A 425 -0.14 -8.23 25.06
CA LEU A 425 -0.91 -9.32 24.47
C LEU A 425 -2.23 -8.76 23.95
N PHE A 426 -2.43 -8.85 22.65
CA PHE A 426 -3.66 -8.45 21.98
C PHE A 426 -4.60 -9.64 21.83
N SER A 427 -5.90 -9.43 22.07
CA SER A 427 -6.91 -10.44 21.79
C SER A 427 -8.20 -9.83 21.26
N ALA A 428 -8.69 -10.35 20.14
CA ALA A 428 -10.04 -10.09 19.66
C ALA A 428 -11.11 -10.80 20.51
N GLY A 429 -10.71 -11.87 21.21
CA GLY A 429 -11.53 -12.58 22.20
C GLY A 429 -11.23 -12.13 23.62
N ASN A 430 -11.61 -12.97 24.57
CA ASN A 430 -11.39 -12.73 25.98
C ASN A 430 -9.97 -13.10 26.44
N PHE A 431 -9.67 -12.75 27.70
CA PHE A 431 -8.45 -13.17 28.40
C PHE A 431 -8.80 -14.09 29.58
N ASP A 432 -8.02 -15.14 29.75
CA ASP A 432 -8.09 -16.05 30.90
C ASP A 432 -7.88 -15.30 32.23
N ASN A 433 -8.56 -15.74 33.27
CA ASN A 433 -8.45 -15.14 34.61
C ASN A 433 -7.02 -15.20 35.17
N ARG A 434 -6.28 -16.30 34.96
CA ARG A 434 -4.87 -16.41 35.35
C ARG A 434 -3.99 -15.38 34.66
N LEU A 435 -4.26 -15.08 33.41
CA LEU A 435 -3.55 -14.06 32.65
C LEU A 435 -3.86 -12.66 33.21
N ARG A 436 -5.12 -12.38 33.58
CA ARG A 436 -5.51 -11.12 34.23
C ARG A 436 -4.86 -10.96 35.62
N GLU A 437 -4.69 -12.04 36.35
CA GLU A 437 -3.99 -12.03 37.64
C GLU A 437 -2.49 -11.82 37.48
N GLU A 438 -1.88 -12.38 36.44
CA GLU A 438 -0.48 -12.17 36.10
C GLU A 438 -0.21 -10.70 35.73
N MET A 439 -1.07 -10.09 34.96
CA MET A 439 -1.00 -8.66 34.64
C MET A 439 -0.99 -7.77 35.88
N LYS A 440 -1.80 -8.13 36.91
CA LYS A 440 -1.82 -7.37 38.19
C LYS A 440 -0.51 -7.48 38.97
N LYS A 441 0.24 -8.58 38.80
CA LYS A 441 1.52 -8.83 39.48
C LYS A 441 2.69 -8.27 38.70
N ASN A 442 2.59 -8.23 37.36
CA ASN A 442 3.62 -7.76 36.47
C ASN A 442 3.21 -6.43 35.81
N PRO A 443 3.72 -5.29 36.30
CA PRO A 443 3.36 -3.98 35.75
C PRO A 443 3.85 -3.74 34.31
N LYS A 444 4.71 -4.63 33.79
CA LYS A 444 5.23 -4.58 32.42
C LYS A 444 4.44 -5.45 31.42
N LEU A 445 3.40 -6.13 31.90
CA LEU A 445 2.47 -6.90 31.08
C LEU A 445 1.17 -6.13 30.91
N ALA A 446 0.79 -5.87 29.65
CA ALA A 446 -0.49 -5.27 29.29
C ALA A 446 -1.33 -6.26 28.46
N LEU A 447 -2.63 -6.23 28.69
CA LEU A 447 -3.64 -6.97 27.92
C LEU A 447 -4.51 -5.96 27.21
N VAL A 448 -4.56 -6.03 25.88
CA VAL A 448 -5.31 -5.09 25.04
C VAL A 448 -6.41 -5.84 24.32
N SER A 449 -7.65 -5.50 24.63
CA SER A 449 -8.84 -6.05 23.96
C SER A 449 -9.13 -5.29 22.66
N LEU A 450 -9.93 -5.91 21.79
CA LEU A 450 -10.37 -5.31 20.55
C LEU A 450 -11.08 -3.96 20.76
N GLU A 451 -11.89 -3.85 21.81
CA GLU A 451 -12.61 -2.63 22.16
C GLU A 451 -11.70 -1.44 22.48
N GLN A 452 -10.51 -1.69 23.04
CA GLN A 452 -9.54 -0.64 23.37
C GLN A 452 -8.80 -0.10 22.14
N MET A 453 -8.89 -0.81 21.03
CA MET A 453 -8.26 -0.42 19.75
C MET A 453 -9.19 0.45 18.90
N GLY A 454 -10.44 0.54 19.29
CA GLY A 454 -11.51 1.20 18.58
C GLY A 454 -11.58 2.72 18.65
#